data_419aed187acff7026e86d4f2bf03caf1
#
_entry.id   419aed187acff7026e86d4f2bf03caf1
#
_cell.length_a   1.000
_cell.length_b   1.000
_cell.length_c   1.000
_cell.angle_alpha   90.00
_cell.angle_beta   90.00
_cell.angle_gamma   90.00
#
_symmetry.space_group_name_H-M   'P 1'
#
loop_
_entity.id
_entity.type
_entity.pdbx_description
1 polymer ?
#
loop_
_entity_poly.entity_id
_entity_poly.type
_entity_poly.pdbx_seq_one_letter_code
_entity_poly.pdbx_strand_id
1 'polypeptide(L)'
;MVRDTLALTRRWTDRLASMTVVRLVVWVAIAAWVYQGILSDPFKLTDWMDDHQFYSWEQSDRMTLLRWGQLPAWNPYWCGGTPGIAAPEDSFLSPDFLLRLVYGVSHGRRLAIMLLLVAGFEGMFRLCRRLDCTVVASAFAAVIFGTCDRFVMFLHDGWINFLGFELLPWVVLCFLNGLQSWRWRLLGAVFFAWMVLNAGTYPAPYTVVVLGYLTIVLSIRAAIHGPGTRPRSWLAPWKSGATIGVVALGLAAGKLIPTFALLSQFPRHFTPVEQHGAPELFGPFFYRYGVVIVIGLIEVVLADTTAALCCGGAVLAYALAMGDFGPHTPFHLLKGLPMFSQLRFPDRYTVLLLFFVALCAARGITRVEDALPGLSRGLWDRWFAWRRRPARRLPVELWMAVVGLATFIAYDVVRPQAQTILETVRIKAGTMMLQEAPRDYEQPFRQARGNRRDAHIFTTANLGSIYCVAGNPLPQSQLLRGDLEQEEYPADPTKATVTRKSWSPNVIELDVDAKEATTLYVNQNWAPQWRSSVGIVKDHENLLAVDVPSGKYTLELAYKDRLLTVCLLISLATLLGVLYAFGRGGWQWLQAERLRWRTLPTWPDEPAVVDEVPAAAAADDDGDEPAPRVT
;
A
#
# COMPACT_ATOMS: atom_id res chain seq x y z
N MET A 1 25.15 -37.81 14.98
CA MET A 1 25.80 -37.24 13.80
C MET A 1 24.82 -36.78 12.73
N VAL A 2 23.85 -37.59 12.21
CA VAL A 2 22.87 -37.11 11.19
C VAL A 2 21.81 -36.18 11.78
N ARG A 3 21.27 -36.44 12.99
CA ARG A 3 20.41 -35.51 13.73
C ARG A 3 21.12 -34.16 13.98
N ASP A 4 22.42 -34.24 14.26
CA ASP A 4 23.23 -33.06 14.54
C ASP A 4 23.49 -32.25 13.27
N THR A 5 23.66 -32.89 12.12
CA THR A 5 23.86 -32.19 10.83
C THR A 5 22.60 -31.50 10.35
N LEU A 6 21.42 -32.14 10.46
CA LEU A 6 20.13 -31.52 10.16
C LEU A 6 19.81 -30.38 11.12
N ALA A 7 19.99 -30.62 12.41
CA ALA A 7 19.83 -29.60 13.42
C ALA A 7 20.85 -28.45 13.19
N LEU A 8 22.06 -28.78 12.76
CA LEU A 8 23.09 -27.79 12.44
C LEU A 8 22.72 -27.01 11.17
N THR A 9 22.33 -27.68 10.08
CA THR A 9 21.93 -27.03 8.83
C THR A 9 20.69 -26.16 9.03
N ARG A 10 19.67 -26.66 9.74
CA ARG A 10 18.49 -25.89 10.11
C ARG A 10 18.85 -24.71 11.02
N ARG A 11 19.76 -24.90 11.98
CA ARG A 11 20.28 -23.80 12.83
C ARG A 11 21.06 -22.75 12.02
N TRP A 12 21.84 -23.14 11.02
CA TRP A 12 22.56 -22.21 10.15
C TRP A 12 21.61 -21.46 9.22
N THR A 13 20.65 -22.13 8.59
CA THR A 13 19.61 -21.45 7.77
C THR A 13 18.76 -20.53 8.63
N ASP A 14 18.36 -20.96 9.82
CA ASP A 14 17.63 -20.12 10.77
C ASP A 14 18.46 -18.91 11.25
N ARG A 15 19.78 -19.10 11.48
CA ARG A 15 20.70 -18.01 11.83
C ARG A 15 20.88 -17.01 10.70
N LEU A 16 21.15 -17.47 9.48
CA LEU A 16 21.28 -16.59 8.30
C LEU A 16 19.98 -15.85 8.03
N ALA A 17 18.86 -16.54 8.08
CA ALA A 17 17.55 -15.92 7.92
C ALA A 17 17.12 -15.02 9.09
N SER A 18 17.70 -15.21 10.28
CA SER A 18 17.51 -14.30 11.41
C SER A 18 18.27 -12.98 11.21
N MET A 19 19.31 -12.96 10.36
CA MET A 19 20.02 -11.75 9.98
C MET A 19 19.18 -10.92 9.01
N THR A 20 18.52 -9.89 9.52
CA THR A 20 17.67 -8.99 8.73
C THR A 20 18.41 -8.41 7.52
N VAL A 21 19.69 -8.06 7.67
CA VAL A 21 20.49 -7.50 6.58
C VAL A 21 20.63 -8.50 5.42
N VAL A 22 20.91 -9.77 5.71
CA VAL A 22 21.03 -10.81 4.67
C VAL A 22 19.71 -10.97 3.91
N ARG A 23 18.58 -11.01 4.62
CA ARG A 23 17.26 -11.07 3.96
C ARG A 23 17.01 -9.86 3.09
N LEU A 24 17.27 -8.65 3.59
CA LEU A 24 17.07 -7.43 2.79
C LEU A 24 17.92 -7.44 1.52
N VAL A 25 19.16 -7.90 1.57
CA VAL A 25 20.00 -8.06 0.37
C VAL A 25 19.38 -9.06 -0.61
N VAL A 26 18.86 -10.19 -0.11
CA VAL A 26 18.18 -11.19 -0.95
C VAL A 26 16.91 -10.59 -1.58
N TRP A 27 16.10 -9.85 -0.82
CA TRP A 27 14.89 -9.20 -1.34
C TRP A 27 15.21 -8.15 -2.40
N VAL A 28 16.24 -7.33 -2.18
CA VAL A 28 16.73 -6.38 -3.18
C VAL A 28 17.17 -7.11 -4.46
N ALA A 29 17.92 -8.20 -4.33
CA ALA A 29 18.37 -8.99 -5.49
C ALA A 29 17.19 -9.59 -6.28
N ILE A 30 16.19 -10.16 -5.59
CA ILE A 30 14.98 -10.71 -6.23
C ILE A 30 14.17 -9.60 -6.91
N ALA A 31 13.93 -8.48 -6.22
CA ALA A 31 13.22 -7.34 -6.79
C ALA A 31 13.96 -6.78 -8.01
N ALA A 32 15.29 -6.60 -7.91
CA ALA A 32 16.11 -6.13 -9.03
C ALA A 32 16.06 -7.07 -10.23
N TRP A 33 16.04 -8.39 -10.01
CA TRP A 33 15.93 -9.36 -11.08
C TRP A 33 14.54 -9.38 -11.72
N VAL A 34 13.48 -9.45 -10.93
CA VAL A 34 12.10 -9.56 -11.45
C VAL A 34 11.67 -8.28 -12.15
N TYR A 35 11.96 -7.13 -11.54
CA TYR A 35 11.50 -5.82 -12.00
C TYR A 35 12.58 -5.02 -12.74
N GLN A 36 13.66 -5.70 -13.22
CA GLN A 36 14.79 -5.06 -13.91
C GLN A 36 14.36 -4.17 -15.08
N GLY A 37 13.31 -4.55 -15.83
CA GLY A 37 12.81 -3.77 -16.95
C GLY A 37 12.40 -2.35 -16.56
N ILE A 38 11.83 -2.17 -15.37
CA ILE A 38 11.38 -0.88 -14.85
C ILE A 38 12.48 -0.19 -14.05
N LEU A 39 13.28 -0.96 -13.28
CA LEU A 39 14.26 -0.41 -12.35
C LEU A 39 15.58 -0.01 -13.03
N SER A 40 15.95 -0.64 -14.16
CA SER A 40 17.25 -0.45 -14.80
C SER A 40 17.43 0.92 -15.45
N ASP A 41 16.35 1.55 -15.91
CA ASP A 41 16.41 2.86 -16.56
C ASP A 41 15.36 3.80 -15.97
N PRO A 42 15.76 4.75 -15.11
CA PRO A 42 14.84 5.64 -14.44
C PRO A 42 14.16 6.65 -15.38
N PHE A 43 14.70 6.84 -16.58
CA PHE A 43 14.17 7.80 -17.56
C PHE A 43 13.19 7.17 -18.56
N LYS A 44 12.93 5.87 -18.47
CA LYS A 44 11.92 5.21 -19.27
C LYS A 44 10.56 5.20 -18.58
N LEU A 45 9.54 5.61 -19.30
CA LEU A 45 8.14 5.40 -18.96
C LEU A 45 7.62 4.12 -19.63
N THR A 46 6.61 3.52 -19.02
CA THR A 46 5.80 2.55 -19.73
C THR A 46 5.01 3.27 -20.84
N ASP A 47 4.66 2.60 -21.92
CA ASP A 47 3.83 3.22 -22.98
C ASP A 47 2.36 3.42 -22.55
N TRP A 48 2.05 3.12 -21.30
CA TRP A 48 0.72 3.26 -20.75
C TRP A 48 0.47 4.71 -20.29
N MET A 49 -0.64 5.28 -20.73
CA MET A 49 -0.95 6.71 -20.53
C MET A 49 -1.03 7.13 -19.06
N ASP A 50 -1.36 6.21 -18.15
CA ASP A 50 -1.45 6.51 -16.71
C ASP A 50 -0.07 6.81 -16.10
N ASP A 51 0.98 6.15 -16.57
CA ASP A 51 2.34 6.40 -16.12
C ASP A 51 2.79 7.84 -16.40
N HIS A 52 2.44 8.36 -17.59
CA HIS A 52 2.71 9.76 -17.99
C HIS A 52 1.95 10.77 -17.11
N GLN A 53 0.71 10.47 -16.77
CA GLN A 53 -0.12 11.30 -15.90
C GLN A 53 0.45 11.38 -14.48
N PHE A 54 0.73 10.23 -13.86
CA PHE A 54 1.29 10.20 -12.50
C PHE A 54 2.65 10.88 -12.44
N TYR A 55 3.48 10.69 -13.46
CA TYR A 55 4.76 11.37 -13.54
C TYR A 55 4.60 12.91 -13.60
N SER A 56 3.65 13.39 -14.41
CA SER A 56 3.32 14.82 -14.49
C SER A 56 2.89 15.39 -13.13
N TRP A 57 2.05 14.68 -12.39
CA TRP A 57 1.60 15.10 -11.08
C TRP A 57 2.75 15.17 -10.07
N GLU A 58 3.56 14.12 -9.99
CA GLU A 58 4.73 14.09 -9.11
C GLU A 58 5.75 15.20 -9.43
N GLN A 59 5.93 15.55 -10.72
CA GLN A 59 6.74 16.70 -11.13
C GLN A 59 6.12 18.01 -10.69
N SER A 60 4.82 18.22 -10.92
CA SER A 60 4.09 19.40 -10.48
C SER A 60 4.23 19.63 -8.98
N ASP A 61 4.03 18.56 -8.19
CA ASP A 61 4.11 18.60 -6.73
C ASP A 61 5.51 18.97 -6.26
N ARG A 62 6.52 18.30 -6.85
CA ARG A 62 7.93 18.58 -6.55
C ARG A 62 8.31 20.02 -6.87
N MET A 63 7.92 20.52 -8.03
CA MET A 63 8.23 21.88 -8.46
C MET A 63 7.48 22.91 -7.62
N THR A 64 6.22 22.69 -7.28
CA THR A 64 5.43 23.57 -6.44
C THR A 64 6.11 23.80 -5.09
N LEU A 65 6.67 22.75 -4.50
CA LEU A 65 7.40 22.86 -3.24
C LEU A 65 8.80 23.49 -3.41
N LEU A 66 9.60 23.00 -4.37
CA LEU A 66 11.01 23.38 -4.46
C LEU A 66 11.23 24.76 -5.06
N ARG A 67 10.40 25.17 -6.04
CA ARG A 67 10.54 26.46 -6.70
C ARG A 67 9.81 27.57 -5.99
N TRP A 68 8.57 27.30 -5.57
CA TRP A 68 7.70 28.34 -4.99
C TRP A 68 7.57 28.25 -3.47
N GLY A 69 8.12 27.20 -2.83
CA GLY A 69 7.97 26.99 -1.39
C GLY A 69 6.53 26.76 -0.93
N GLN A 70 5.65 26.35 -1.85
CA GLN A 70 4.23 26.19 -1.62
C GLN A 70 3.86 24.70 -1.53
N LEU A 71 2.84 24.38 -0.74
CA LEU A 71 2.22 23.07 -0.79
C LEU A 71 1.42 22.95 -2.09
N PRO A 72 1.41 21.79 -2.78
CA PRO A 72 0.68 21.61 -4.03
C PRO A 72 -0.82 21.45 -3.76
N ALA A 73 -1.47 22.53 -3.32
CA ALA A 73 -2.91 22.57 -3.09
C ALA A 73 -3.68 22.63 -4.42
N TRP A 74 -3.14 23.32 -5.41
CA TRP A 74 -3.63 23.41 -6.77
C TRP A 74 -2.59 22.91 -7.76
N ASN A 75 -3.00 22.09 -8.73
CA ASN A 75 -2.16 21.60 -9.83
C ASN A 75 -2.66 22.21 -11.16
N PRO A 76 -2.00 23.26 -11.68
CA PRO A 76 -2.38 23.92 -12.94
C PRO A 76 -1.95 23.16 -14.19
N TYR A 77 -1.07 22.16 -14.06
CA TYR A 77 -0.47 21.43 -15.18
C TYR A 77 -1.35 20.34 -15.77
N TRP A 78 -2.48 20.04 -15.13
CA TRP A 78 -3.37 18.96 -15.55
C TRP A 78 -4.82 19.42 -15.68
N CYS A 79 -5.50 19.01 -16.76
CA CYS A 79 -6.93 19.24 -16.99
C CYS A 79 -7.34 20.73 -17.02
N GLY A 80 -6.43 21.67 -17.29
CA GLY A 80 -6.71 23.10 -17.16
C GLY A 80 -6.76 23.58 -15.71
N GLY A 81 -6.19 22.82 -14.78
CA GLY A 81 -6.14 23.09 -13.35
C GLY A 81 -7.09 22.19 -12.56
N THR A 82 -6.57 21.57 -11.50
CA THR A 82 -7.30 20.66 -10.61
C THR A 82 -6.74 20.76 -9.19
N PRO A 83 -7.50 20.41 -8.14
CA PRO A 83 -6.92 20.27 -6.80
C PRO A 83 -5.74 19.30 -6.81
N GLY A 84 -4.65 19.64 -6.12
CA GLY A 84 -3.46 18.79 -5.99
C GLY A 84 -3.63 17.76 -4.89
N ILE A 85 -3.15 18.01 -3.66
CA ILE A 85 -3.20 17.09 -2.52
C ILE A 85 -4.60 16.46 -2.32
N ALA A 86 -5.68 17.20 -2.56
CA ALA A 86 -7.05 16.72 -2.43
C ALA A 86 -7.48 15.77 -3.55
N ALA A 87 -6.75 15.70 -4.68
CA ALA A 87 -7.06 14.74 -5.75
C ALA A 87 -6.87 13.30 -5.26
N PRO A 88 -7.80 12.37 -5.53
CA PRO A 88 -7.76 11.02 -4.95
C PRO A 88 -6.45 10.26 -5.19
N GLU A 89 -5.86 10.44 -6.34
CA GLU A 89 -4.69 9.71 -6.83
C GLU A 89 -3.35 10.43 -6.62
N ASP A 90 -3.37 11.62 -5.99
CA ASP A 90 -2.17 12.35 -5.62
C ASP A 90 -1.42 11.66 -4.46
N SER A 91 -0.09 11.62 -4.52
CA SER A 91 0.78 10.93 -3.55
C SER A 91 1.76 11.85 -2.82
N PHE A 92 1.61 13.16 -2.90
CA PHE A 92 2.53 14.14 -2.31
C PHE A 92 2.83 13.91 -0.83
N LEU A 93 1.80 13.56 -0.04
CA LEU A 93 1.94 13.36 1.40
C LEU A 93 2.51 11.98 1.79
N SER A 94 2.81 11.11 0.82
CA SER A 94 3.35 9.78 1.12
C SER A 94 4.80 9.85 1.62
N PRO A 95 5.22 9.00 2.56
CA PRO A 95 6.61 8.97 3.04
C PRO A 95 7.63 8.70 1.92
N ASP A 96 7.27 7.93 0.91
CA ASP A 96 8.14 7.63 -0.23
C ASP A 96 8.26 8.80 -1.23
N PHE A 97 7.37 9.80 -1.17
CA PHE A 97 7.53 11.03 -1.95
C PHE A 97 8.82 11.80 -1.58
N LEU A 98 9.32 11.63 -0.36
CA LEU A 98 10.61 12.19 0.05
C LEU A 98 11.76 11.73 -0.86
N LEU A 99 11.70 10.51 -1.40
CA LEU A 99 12.69 10.03 -2.37
C LEU A 99 12.60 10.80 -3.68
N ARG A 100 11.37 11.10 -4.14
CA ARG A 100 11.14 11.93 -5.34
C ARG A 100 11.59 13.37 -5.13
N LEU A 101 11.36 13.89 -3.93
CA LEU A 101 11.78 15.23 -3.57
C LEU A 101 13.31 15.39 -3.62
N VAL A 102 14.05 14.42 -3.04
CA VAL A 102 15.51 14.49 -2.91
C VAL A 102 16.23 14.10 -4.20
N TYR A 103 15.84 12.96 -4.81
CA TYR A 103 16.56 12.37 -5.95
C TYR A 103 15.96 12.72 -7.32
N GLY A 104 14.92 13.57 -7.37
CA GLY A 104 14.15 13.81 -8.58
C GLY A 104 13.05 12.76 -8.79
N VAL A 105 12.09 13.05 -9.65
CA VAL A 105 10.94 12.16 -9.84
C VAL A 105 11.37 10.85 -10.49
N SER A 106 12.25 10.90 -11.50
CA SER A 106 12.71 9.72 -12.22
C SER A 106 13.40 8.70 -11.31
N HIS A 107 14.45 9.10 -10.62
CA HIS A 107 15.21 8.22 -9.72
C HIS A 107 14.43 7.92 -8.42
N GLY A 108 13.82 8.94 -7.82
CA GLY A 108 13.05 8.79 -6.57
C GLY A 108 11.91 7.82 -6.71
N ARG A 109 11.25 7.78 -7.86
CA ARG A 109 10.19 6.84 -8.20
C ARG A 109 10.68 5.39 -8.21
N ARG A 110 11.85 5.12 -8.83
CA ARG A 110 12.47 3.79 -8.85
C ARG A 110 12.90 3.33 -7.46
N LEU A 111 13.43 4.25 -6.67
CA LEU A 111 13.77 3.97 -5.26
C LEU A 111 12.51 3.69 -4.43
N ALA A 112 11.40 4.40 -4.64
CA ALA A 112 10.14 4.16 -3.97
C ALA A 112 9.56 2.79 -4.33
N ILE A 113 9.58 2.41 -5.61
CA ILE A 113 9.18 1.07 -6.08
C ILE A 113 10.02 0.00 -5.38
N MET A 114 11.35 0.12 -5.40
CA MET A 114 12.24 -0.84 -4.73
C MET A 114 11.97 -0.93 -3.23
N LEU A 115 11.77 0.21 -2.56
CA LEU A 115 11.46 0.27 -1.13
C LEU A 115 10.18 -0.49 -0.80
N LEU A 116 9.09 -0.26 -1.55
CA LEU A 116 7.81 -0.91 -1.32
C LEU A 116 7.88 -2.42 -1.60
N LEU A 117 8.50 -2.85 -2.70
CA LEU A 117 8.70 -4.26 -3.01
C LEU A 117 9.49 -4.99 -1.89
N VAL A 118 10.61 -4.41 -1.45
CA VAL A 118 11.42 -4.98 -0.37
C VAL A 118 10.64 -5.00 0.94
N ALA A 119 9.86 -3.97 1.22
CA ALA A 119 8.96 -3.94 2.38
C ALA A 119 7.91 -5.06 2.30
N GLY A 120 7.32 -5.30 1.14
CA GLY A 120 6.34 -6.37 0.92
C GLY A 120 6.92 -7.75 1.17
N PHE A 121 8.08 -8.08 0.57
CA PHE A 121 8.79 -9.33 0.83
C PHE A 121 9.07 -9.54 2.33
N GLU A 122 9.65 -8.55 2.99
CA GLU A 122 10.01 -8.65 4.41
C GLU A 122 8.76 -8.73 5.28
N GLY A 123 7.70 -7.98 4.95
CA GLY A 123 6.42 -8.02 5.66
C GLY A 123 5.77 -9.39 5.59
N MET A 124 5.70 -9.98 4.39
CA MET A 124 5.11 -11.32 4.17
C MET A 124 5.95 -12.40 4.85
N PHE A 125 7.28 -12.33 4.73
CA PHE A 125 8.18 -13.24 5.45
C PHE A 125 7.92 -13.21 6.96
N ARG A 126 7.87 -12.01 7.57
CA ARG A 126 7.63 -11.86 9.01
C ARG A 126 6.24 -12.29 9.43
N LEU A 127 5.24 -12.03 8.60
CA LEU A 127 3.88 -12.49 8.86
C LEU A 127 3.81 -14.01 8.89
N CYS A 128 4.42 -14.69 7.90
CA CYS A 128 4.51 -16.14 7.90
C CYS A 128 5.26 -16.68 9.12
N ARG A 129 6.39 -16.07 9.49
CA ARG A 129 7.12 -16.42 10.72
C ARG A 129 6.26 -16.23 11.97
N ARG A 130 5.39 -15.21 12.00
CA ARG A 130 4.44 -14.97 13.10
C ARG A 130 3.33 -16.01 13.16
N LEU A 131 3.01 -16.62 12.02
CA LEU A 131 2.08 -17.73 11.89
C LEU A 131 2.77 -19.12 11.96
N ASP A 132 3.96 -19.17 12.55
CA ASP A 132 4.78 -20.37 12.80
C ASP A 132 5.21 -21.17 11.56
N CYS A 133 5.29 -20.49 10.43
CA CYS A 133 5.86 -21.10 9.23
C CYS A 133 7.39 -21.20 9.35
N THR A 134 7.96 -22.25 8.74
CA THR A 134 9.41 -22.40 8.62
C THR A 134 10.05 -21.25 7.81
N VAL A 135 11.37 -21.15 7.84
CA VAL A 135 12.12 -20.13 7.08
C VAL A 135 11.88 -20.29 5.58
N VAL A 136 11.96 -21.53 5.08
CA VAL A 136 11.79 -21.83 3.65
C VAL A 136 10.37 -21.50 3.20
N ALA A 137 9.38 -21.95 3.96
CA ALA A 137 7.97 -21.66 3.70
C ALA A 137 7.68 -20.16 3.71
N SER A 138 8.26 -19.42 4.67
CA SER A 138 8.10 -17.97 4.79
C SER A 138 8.75 -17.23 3.61
N ALA A 139 9.93 -17.67 3.18
CA ALA A 139 10.60 -17.10 2.01
C ALA A 139 9.83 -17.40 0.72
N PHE A 140 9.31 -18.63 0.56
CA PHE A 140 8.45 -18.99 -0.56
C PHE A 140 7.23 -18.08 -0.67
N ALA A 141 6.47 -17.93 0.41
CA ALA A 141 5.28 -17.08 0.42
C ALA A 141 5.61 -15.60 0.15
N ALA A 142 6.73 -15.11 0.70
CA ALA A 142 7.20 -13.75 0.44
C ALA A 142 7.46 -13.52 -1.05
N VAL A 143 8.16 -14.45 -1.71
CA VAL A 143 8.44 -14.37 -3.15
C VAL A 143 7.15 -14.46 -3.96
N ILE A 144 6.28 -15.44 -3.70
CA ILE A 144 5.01 -15.60 -4.43
C ILE A 144 4.12 -14.36 -4.33
N PHE A 145 4.03 -13.75 -3.15
CA PHE A 145 3.20 -12.55 -2.95
C PHE A 145 3.84 -11.31 -3.59
N GLY A 146 5.11 -11.01 -3.28
CA GLY A 146 5.76 -9.76 -3.73
C GLY A 146 6.14 -9.76 -5.21
N THR A 147 6.00 -10.90 -5.93
CA THR A 147 6.19 -10.99 -7.39
C THR A 147 4.92 -11.40 -8.11
N CYS A 148 3.75 -11.18 -7.49
CA CYS A 148 2.51 -11.62 -8.10
C CYS A 148 2.23 -10.87 -9.42
N ASP A 149 1.47 -11.53 -10.29
CA ASP A 149 1.11 -10.99 -11.61
C ASP A 149 0.39 -9.65 -11.54
N ARG A 150 -0.35 -9.39 -10.45
CA ARG A 150 -1.04 -8.11 -10.25
C ARG A 150 -0.08 -6.95 -10.01
N PHE A 151 0.99 -7.15 -9.23
CA PHE A 151 2.01 -6.11 -9.07
C PHE A 151 2.77 -5.85 -10.35
N VAL A 152 3.05 -6.93 -11.10
CA VAL A 152 3.62 -6.83 -12.44
C VAL A 152 2.73 -6.00 -13.36
N MET A 153 1.42 -6.30 -13.38
CA MET A 153 0.44 -5.56 -14.18
C MET A 153 0.34 -4.09 -13.72
N PHE A 154 0.29 -3.83 -12.41
CA PHE A 154 0.22 -2.46 -11.90
C PHE A 154 1.43 -1.62 -12.35
N LEU A 155 2.63 -2.19 -12.29
CA LEU A 155 3.83 -1.51 -12.75
C LEU A 155 3.89 -1.40 -14.28
N HIS A 156 3.40 -2.42 -15.00
CA HIS A 156 3.25 -2.38 -16.44
C HIS A 156 2.34 -1.24 -16.90
N ASP A 157 1.21 -1.05 -16.20
CA ASP A 157 0.20 -0.05 -16.52
C ASP A 157 0.50 1.33 -15.91
N GLY A 158 1.63 1.47 -15.20
CA GLY A 158 2.05 2.71 -14.56
C GLY A 158 1.32 3.05 -13.26
N TRP A 159 0.55 2.12 -12.69
CA TRP A 159 -0.24 2.34 -11.47
C TRP A 159 0.59 2.10 -10.21
N ILE A 160 1.62 2.92 -10.01
CA ILE A 160 2.54 2.79 -8.88
C ILE A 160 1.85 2.97 -7.51
N ASN A 161 0.77 3.72 -7.45
CA ASN A 161 -0.04 3.90 -6.25
C ASN A 161 -0.64 2.59 -5.72
N PHE A 162 -0.78 1.56 -6.56
CA PHE A 162 -1.27 0.25 -6.13
C PHE A 162 -0.18 -0.60 -5.45
N LEU A 163 1.09 -0.21 -5.52
CA LEU A 163 2.14 -0.83 -4.72
C LEU A 163 1.93 -0.65 -3.20
N GLY A 164 0.99 0.19 -2.79
CA GLY A 164 0.52 0.22 -1.41
C GLY A 164 0.08 -1.16 -0.88
N PHE A 165 -0.32 -2.11 -1.75
CA PHE A 165 -0.61 -3.49 -1.34
C PHE A 165 0.59 -4.22 -0.74
N GLU A 166 1.83 -3.84 -1.07
CA GLU A 166 3.05 -4.40 -0.46
C GLU A 166 3.13 -4.14 1.05
N LEU A 167 2.39 -3.15 1.55
CA LEU A 167 2.29 -2.87 2.97
C LEU A 167 1.23 -3.71 3.70
N LEU A 168 0.35 -4.43 2.98
CA LEU A 168 -0.71 -5.27 3.56
C LEU A 168 -0.17 -6.30 4.57
N PRO A 169 0.90 -7.07 4.28
CA PRO A 169 1.43 -8.02 5.25
C PRO A 169 1.89 -7.37 6.56
N TRP A 170 2.44 -6.14 6.50
CA TRP A 170 2.83 -5.37 7.69
C TRP A 170 1.63 -4.94 8.51
N VAL A 171 0.57 -4.46 7.87
CA VAL A 171 -0.66 -4.05 8.57
C VAL A 171 -1.28 -5.25 9.28
N VAL A 172 -1.37 -6.41 8.60
CA VAL A 172 -1.89 -7.66 9.19
C VAL A 172 -1.00 -8.15 10.33
N LEU A 173 0.32 -8.15 10.16
CA LEU A 173 1.27 -8.50 11.21
C LEU A 173 1.11 -7.61 12.45
N CYS A 174 1.01 -6.30 12.22
CA CYS A 174 0.81 -5.32 13.30
C CYS A 174 -0.56 -5.49 13.98
N PHE A 175 -1.60 -5.80 13.23
CA PHE A 175 -2.92 -6.10 13.77
C PHE A 175 -2.88 -7.32 14.71
N LEU A 176 -2.25 -8.43 14.27
CA LEU A 176 -2.13 -9.65 15.07
C LEU A 176 -1.30 -9.44 16.35
N ASN A 177 -0.17 -8.76 16.26
CA ASN A 177 0.64 -8.40 17.43
C ASN A 177 -0.04 -7.33 18.30
N GLY A 178 -0.84 -6.49 17.68
CA GLY A 178 -1.66 -5.46 18.29
C GLY A 178 -2.74 -6.00 19.25
N LEU A 179 -3.11 -7.29 19.13
CA LEU A 179 -4.01 -7.94 20.07
C LEU A 179 -3.48 -7.87 21.52
N GLN A 180 -2.18 -7.80 21.68
CA GLN A 180 -1.51 -7.79 23.00
C GLN A 180 -0.74 -6.50 23.30
N SER A 181 -0.35 -5.72 22.26
CA SER A 181 0.53 -4.56 22.41
C SER A 181 0.00 -3.34 21.66
N TRP A 182 -0.22 -2.25 22.38
CA TRP A 182 -0.69 -0.99 21.80
C TRP A 182 0.34 -0.37 20.84
N ARG A 183 1.65 -0.60 21.05
CA ARG A 183 2.71 -0.10 20.16
C ARG A 183 2.63 -0.73 18.77
N TRP A 184 2.30 -2.01 18.71
CA TRP A 184 2.04 -2.67 17.44
C TRP A 184 0.82 -2.10 16.72
N ARG A 185 -0.22 -1.68 17.44
CA ARG A 185 -1.38 -1.00 16.86
C ARG A 185 -0.98 0.34 16.24
N LEU A 186 -0.15 1.13 16.93
CA LEU A 186 0.37 2.40 16.40
C LEU A 186 1.24 2.16 15.15
N LEU A 187 2.11 1.16 15.17
CA LEU A 187 2.92 0.80 14.00
C LEU A 187 2.05 0.36 12.82
N GLY A 188 1.01 -0.42 13.09
CA GLY A 188 0.01 -0.79 12.07
C GLY A 188 -0.72 0.41 11.49
N ALA A 189 -1.02 1.40 12.32
CA ALA A 189 -1.61 2.66 11.87
C ALA A 189 -0.67 3.46 10.95
N VAL A 190 0.63 3.47 11.22
CA VAL A 190 1.64 4.12 10.36
C VAL A 190 1.69 3.43 8.99
N PHE A 191 1.77 2.10 8.93
CA PHE A 191 1.76 1.39 7.64
C PHE A 191 0.45 1.58 6.88
N PHE A 192 -0.67 1.55 7.58
CA PHE A 192 -1.96 1.77 6.95
C PHE A 192 -2.14 3.21 6.46
N ALA A 193 -1.70 4.21 7.24
CA ALA A 193 -1.66 5.59 6.80
C ALA A 193 -0.74 5.79 5.58
N TRP A 194 0.44 5.16 5.56
CA TRP A 194 1.33 5.21 4.40
C TRP A 194 0.63 4.67 3.14
N MET A 195 -0.06 3.54 3.24
CA MET A 195 -0.86 2.99 2.15
C MET A 195 -1.91 3.98 1.62
N VAL A 196 -2.59 4.69 2.52
CA VAL A 196 -3.58 5.74 2.18
C VAL A 196 -2.90 6.94 1.52
N LEU A 197 -1.81 7.44 2.10
CA LEU A 197 -1.07 8.62 1.62
C LEU A 197 -0.40 8.38 0.25
N ASN A 198 -0.07 7.13 -0.06
CA ASN A 198 0.43 6.74 -1.39
C ASN A 198 -0.69 6.59 -2.43
N ALA A 199 -1.74 7.38 -2.31
CA ALA A 199 -2.91 7.37 -3.17
C ALA A 199 -3.60 5.98 -3.28
N GLY A 200 -3.64 5.26 -2.16
CA GLY A 200 -4.12 3.88 -2.05
C GLY A 200 -5.62 3.71 -2.24
N THR A 201 -6.15 4.14 -3.39
CA THR A 201 -7.58 4.08 -3.72
C THR A 201 -8.15 2.66 -3.68
N TYR A 202 -7.35 1.64 -3.98
CA TYR A 202 -7.71 0.23 -3.85
C TYR A 202 -7.03 -0.45 -2.65
N PRO A 203 -5.73 -0.25 -2.39
CA PRO A 203 -5.05 -0.91 -1.26
C PRO A 203 -5.70 -0.66 0.09
N ALA A 204 -6.09 0.59 0.38
CA ALA A 204 -6.67 0.94 1.67
C ALA A 204 -8.04 0.28 1.93
N PRO A 205 -9.07 0.40 1.05
CA PRO A 205 -10.34 -0.30 1.24
C PRO A 205 -10.19 -1.82 1.31
N TYR A 206 -9.33 -2.42 0.50
CA TYR A 206 -9.10 -3.85 0.53
C TYR A 206 -8.47 -4.31 1.84
N THR A 207 -7.55 -3.52 2.40
CA THR A 207 -6.99 -3.78 3.72
C THR A 207 -8.06 -3.70 4.81
N VAL A 208 -9.04 -2.78 4.70
CA VAL A 208 -10.20 -2.72 5.61
C VAL A 208 -11.01 -4.03 5.55
N VAL A 209 -11.22 -4.60 4.36
CA VAL A 209 -11.88 -5.91 4.22
C VAL A 209 -11.11 -7.01 4.96
N VAL A 210 -9.78 -7.08 4.78
CA VAL A 210 -8.93 -8.06 5.46
C VAL A 210 -8.99 -7.89 6.98
N LEU A 211 -8.84 -6.67 7.48
CA LEU A 211 -8.91 -6.39 8.91
C LEU A 211 -10.30 -6.65 9.50
N GLY A 212 -11.36 -6.33 8.76
CA GLY A 212 -12.75 -6.65 9.12
C GLY A 212 -12.98 -8.15 9.25
N TYR A 213 -12.57 -8.89 8.22
CA TYR A 213 -12.62 -10.36 8.22
C TYR A 213 -11.89 -10.95 9.43
N LEU A 214 -10.62 -10.56 9.64
CA LEU A 214 -9.83 -11.05 10.77
C LEU A 214 -10.44 -10.66 12.12
N THR A 215 -10.97 -9.44 12.24
CA THR A 215 -11.64 -8.96 13.45
C THR A 215 -12.84 -9.84 13.79
N ILE A 216 -13.71 -10.10 12.83
CA ILE A 216 -14.92 -10.92 13.03
C ILE A 216 -14.54 -12.35 13.39
N VAL A 217 -13.71 -13.00 12.59
CA VAL A 217 -13.38 -14.42 12.78
C VAL A 217 -12.64 -14.66 14.10
N LEU A 218 -11.65 -13.79 14.43
CA LEU A 218 -10.93 -13.92 15.70
C LEU A 218 -11.80 -13.58 16.92
N SER A 219 -12.77 -12.69 16.79
CA SER A 219 -13.73 -12.40 17.87
C SER A 219 -14.67 -13.57 18.11
N ILE A 220 -15.21 -14.16 17.05
CA ILE A 220 -16.06 -15.36 17.14
C ILE A 220 -15.27 -16.50 17.78
N ARG A 221 -14.05 -16.75 17.30
CA ARG A 221 -13.17 -17.78 17.88
C ARG A 221 -12.95 -17.58 19.37
N ALA A 222 -12.62 -16.35 19.80
CA ALA A 222 -12.41 -16.05 21.22
C ALA A 222 -13.68 -16.21 22.07
N ALA A 223 -14.85 -15.93 21.50
CA ALA A 223 -16.13 -16.13 22.17
C ALA A 223 -16.48 -17.61 22.36
N ILE A 224 -16.18 -18.46 21.36
CA ILE A 224 -16.49 -19.89 21.41
C ILE A 224 -15.55 -20.66 22.34
N HIS A 225 -14.23 -20.38 22.29
CA HIS A 225 -13.22 -21.19 22.99
C HIS A 225 -12.86 -20.66 24.39
N GLY A 226 -13.40 -19.51 24.81
CA GLY A 226 -13.21 -18.95 26.15
C GLY A 226 -11.80 -18.40 26.43
N PRO A 227 -11.49 -18.03 27.68
CA PRO A 227 -10.29 -17.26 28.05
C PRO A 227 -8.96 -18.01 27.95
N GLY A 228 -8.97 -19.32 27.75
CA GLY A 228 -7.76 -20.14 27.56
C GLY A 228 -7.11 -20.01 26.19
N THR A 229 -7.81 -19.46 25.21
CA THR A 229 -7.33 -19.32 23.83
C THR A 229 -6.93 -17.90 23.50
N ARG A 230 -6.09 -17.72 22.47
CA ARG A 230 -5.76 -16.36 21.98
C ARG A 230 -6.66 -15.99 20.77
N PRO A 231 -7.21 -14.77 20.72
CA PRO A 231 -7.10 -13.71 21.72
C PRO A 231 -7.88 -14.02 23.02
N ARG A 232 -7.34 -13.60 24.15
CA ARG A 232 -7.97 -13.83 25.48
C ARG A 232 -9.33 -13.12 25.66
N SER A 233 -9.67 -12.22 24.76
CA SER A 233 -10.92 -11.44 24.82
C SER A 233 -11.41 -11.21 23.39
N TRP A 234 -12.71 -11.44 23.18
CA TRP A 234 -13.38 -11.17 21.91
C TRP A 234 -13.31 -9.68 21.48
N LEU A 235 -13.09 -8.77 22.43
CA LEU A 235 -12.90 -7.34 22.18
C LEU A 235 -11.48 -6.98 21.70
N ALA A 236 -10.48 -7.85 21.87
CA ALA A 236 -9.11 -7.53 21.51
C ALA A 236 -8.93 -7.26 20.00
N PRO A 237 -9.53 -8.03 19.07
CA PRO A 237 -9.48 -7.73 17.65
C PRO A 237 -10.11 -6.38 17.32
N TRP A 238 -11.26 -6.04 17.91
CA TRP A 238 -11.93 -4.75 17.74
C TRP A 238 -11.06 -3.59 18.22
N LYS A 239 -10.43 -3.73 19.42
CA LYS A 239 -9.50 -2.72 19.93
C LYS A 239 -8.29 -2.54 18.98
N SER A 240 -7.76 -3.64 18.43
CA SER A 240 -6.63 -3.56 17.49
C SER A 240 -7.04 -2.86 16.21
N GLY A 241 -8.10 -3.31 15.55
CA GLY A 241 -8.60 -2.73 14.31
C GLY A 241 -9.01 -1.26 14.45
N ALA A 242 -9.80 -0.94 15.48
CA ALA A 242 -10.24 0.42 15.74
C ALA A 242 -9.07 1.38 16.03
N THR A 243 -8.09 0.96 16.84
CA THR A 243 -6.89 1.80 17.11
C THR A 243 -6.11 2.05 15.81
N ILE A 244 -5.87 1.00 15.01
CA ILE A 244 -5.20 1.13 13.70
C ILE A 244 -5.97 2.10 12.81
N GLY A 245 -7.29 1.92 12.67
CA GLY A 245 -8.13 2.77 11.82
C GLY A 245 -8.16 4.22 12.25
N VAL A 246 -8.45 4.49 13.53
CA VAL A 246 -8.58 5.87 14.06
C VAL A 246 -7.25 6.62 13.98
N VAL A 247 -6.14 6.00 14.37
CA VAL A 247 -4.83 6.66 14.32
C VAL A 247 -4.39 6.85 12.87
N ALA A 248 -4.65 5.88 11.98
CA ALA A 248 -4.36 6.04 10.56
C ALA A 248 -5.20 7.15 9.91
N LEU A 249 -6.47 7.28 10.28
CA LEU A 249 -7.32 8.40 9.85
C LEU A 249 -6.73 9.74 10.31
N GLY A 250 -6.26 9.83 11.55
CA GLY A 250 -5.59 11.03 12.04
C GLY A 250 -4.31 11.34 11.25
N LEU A 251 -3.45 10.34 11.01
CA LEU A 251 -2.21 10.50 10.22
C LEU A 251 -2.48 10.90 8.77
N ALA A 252 -3.54 10.38 8.18
CA ALA A 252 -3.91 10.63 6.78
C ALA A 252 -5.03 11.68 6.62
N ALA A 253 -5.39 12.42 7.67
CA ALA A 253 -6.49 13.38 7.65
C ALA A 253 -6.31 14.44 6.55
N GLY A 254 -5.09 14.94 6.37
CA GLY A 254 -4.75 15.92 5.32
C GLY A 254 -4.95 15.42 3.89
N LYS A 255 -5.04 14.11 3.68
CA LYS A 255 -5.36 13.48 2.40
C LYS A 255 -6.84 13.11 2.33
N LEU A 256 -7.31 12.28 3.27
CA LEU A 256 -8.62 11.65 3.19
C LEU A 256 -9.78 12.64 3.26
N ILE A 257 -9.76 13.56 4.23
CA ILE A 257 -10.91 14.44 4.46
C ILE A 257 -11.11 15.42 3.29
N PRO A 258 -10.08 16.13 2.78
CA PRO A 258 -10.23 16.97 1.59
C PRO A 258 -10.63 16.18 0.34
N THR A 259 -10.10 14.95 0.17
CA THR A 259 -10.47 14.07 -0.95
C THR A 259 -11.95 13.68 -0.88
N PHE A 260 -12.47 13.30 0.30
CA PHE A 260 -13.89 12.99 0.47
C PHE A 260 -14.78 14.22 0.26
N ALA A 261 -14.37 15.39 0.75
CA ALA A 261 -15.08 16.63 0.53
C ALA A 261 -15.16 16.97 -0.97
N LEU A 262 -14.06 16.80 -1.69
CA LEU A 262 -14.00 16.99 -3.15
C LEU A 262 -14.93 16.03 -3.88
N LEU A 263 -14.86 14.74 -3.58
CA LEU A 263 -15.68 13.70 -4.22
C LEU A 263 -17.16 13.79 -3.86
N SER A 264 -17.50 14.35 -2.71
CA SER A 264 -18.91 14.60 -2.34
C SER A 264 -19.53 15.76 -3.11
N GLN A 265 -18.74 16.77 -3.45
CA GLN A 265 -19.15 17.91 -4.27
C GLN A 265 -19.16 17.56 -5.76
N PHE A 266 -18.15 16.81 -6.20
CA PHE A 266 -17.93 16.43 -7.60
C PHE A 266 -17.77 14.91 -7.70
N PRO A 267 -18.85 14.14 -7.66
CA PRO A 267 -18.80 12.69 -7.72
C PRO A 267 -18.26 12.23 -9.07
N ARG A 268 -17.33 11.26 -9.04
CA ARG A 268 -16.84 10.64 -10.27
C ARG A 268 -17.94 9.79 -10.90
N HIS A 269 -18.24 10.03 -12.15
CA HIS A 269 -19.12 9.18 -12.94
C HIS A 269 -18.29 8.19 -13.76
N PHE A 270 -18.38 6.93 -13.39
CA PHE A 270 -17.70 5.86 -14.09
C PHE A 270 -18.70 4.99 -14.86
N THR A 271 -18.25 4.42 -15.98
CA THR A 271 -18.99 3.36 -16.70
C THR A 271 -19.31 2.18 -15.76
N PRO A 272 -20.36 1.40 -16.04
CA PRO A 272 -20.73 0.24 -15.25
C PRO A 272 -19.53 -0.71 -15.00
N VAL A 273 -19.60 -1.39 -13.87
CA VAL A 273 -18.58 -2.36 -13.45
C VAL A 273 -18.57 -3.53 -14.42
N GLU A 274 -17.39 -3.91 -14.90
CA GLU A 274 -17.23 -5.16 -15.62
C GLU A 274 -17.49 -6.32 -14.67
N GLN A 275 -18.28 -7.30 -15.15
CA GLN A 275 -18.50 -8.56 -14.46
C GLN A 275 -17.60 -9.61 -15.12
N HIS A 276 -16.85 -10.33 -14.32
CA HIS A 276 -16.02 -11.42 -14.81
C HIS A 276 -16.66 -12.75 -14.44
N GLY A 277 -16.88 -13.60 -15.43
CA GLY A 277 -17.32 -14.97 -15.18
C GLY A 277 -16.29 -15.74 -14.32
N ALA A 278 -16.77 -16.61 -13.45
CA ALA A 278 -15.88 -17.43 -12.61
C ALA A 278 -14.79 -18.18 -13.41
N PRO A 279 -15.07 -18.77 -14.59
CA PRO A 279 -14.05 -19.44 -15.41
C PRO A 279 -13.00 -18.47 -15.98
N GLU A 280 -13.42 -17.26 -16.37
CA GLU A 280 -12.53 -16.23 -16.95
C GLU A 280 -11.52 -15.71 -15.93
N LEU A 281 -11.97 -15.56 -14.68
CA LEU A 281 -11.13 -15.11 -13.58
C LEU A 281 -10.26 -16.25 -13.03
N PHE A 282 -10.86 -17.42 -12.80
CA PHE A 282 -10.22 -18.53 -12.11
C PHE A 282 -9.28 -19.32 -13.01
N GLY A 283 -9.59 -19.48 -14.29
CA GLY A 283 -8.76 -20.25 -15.23
C GLY A 283 -7.31 -19.77 -15.28
N PRO A 284 -7.05 -18.47 -15.61
CA PRO A 284 -5.70 -17.92 -15.65
C PRO A 284 -5.02 -17.92 -14.27
N PHE A 285 -5.78 -17.62 -13.19
CA PHE A 285 -5.25 -17.66 -11.82
C PHE A 285 -4.85 -19.07 -11.41
N PHE A 286 -5.71 -20.06 -11.66
CA PHE A 286 -5.42 -21.46 -11.34
C PHE A 286 -4.28 -22.04 -12.19
N TYR A 287 -4.24 -21.72 -13.48
CA TYR A 287 -3.14 -22.12 -14.35
C TYR A 287 -1.78 -21.63 -13.80
N ARG A 288 -1.72 -20.42 -13.29
CA ARG A 288 -0.49 -19.80 -12.78
C ARG A 288 -0.14 -20.24 -11.36
N TYR A 289 -1.13 -20.33 -10.48
CA TYR A 289 -0.93 -20.56 -9.04
C TYR A 289 -1.49 -21.93 -8.56
N GLY A 290 -1.92 -22.81 -9.45
CA GLY A 290 -2.57 -24.07 -9.09
C GLY A 290 -1.73 -24.94 -8.17
N VAL A 291 -0.42 -25.04 -8.42
CA VAL A 291 0.49 -25.79 -7.54
C VAL A 291 0.57 -25.16 -6.14
N VAL A 292 0.59 -23.82 -6.06
CA VAL A 292 0.60 -23.08 -4.78
C VAL A 292 -0.70 -23.32 -4.01
N ILE A 293 -1.85 -23.34 -4.71
CA ILE A 293 -3.16 -23.65 -4.13
C ILE A 293 -3.19 -25.07 -3.59
N VAL A 294 -2.72 -26.05 -4.38
CA VAL A 294 -2.70 -27.48 -3.97
C VAL A 294 -1.85 -27.65 -2.71
N ILE A 295 -0.67 -27.02 -2.64
CA ILE A 295 0.18 -27.05 -1.43
C ILE A 295 -0.58 -26.48 -0.23
N GLY A 296 -1.31 -25.37 -0.40
CA GLY A 296 -2.09 -24.75 0.66
C GLY A 296 -3.25 -25.62 1.15
N LEU A 297 -3.88 -26.39 0.26
CA LEU A 297 -4.99 -27.28 0.62
C LEU A 297 -4.56 -28.45 1.52
N ILE A 298 -3.30 -28.84 1.53
CA ILE A 298 -2.78 -29.93 2.41
C ILE A 298 -3.12 -29.65 3.88
N GLU A 299 -2.89 -28.44 4.35
CA GLU A 299 -3.15 -28.04 5.75
C GLU A 299 -4.63 -27.87 6.04
N VAL A 300 -5.42 -27.44 5.07
CA VAL A 300 -6.88 -27.32 5.22
C VAL A 300 -7.50 -28.69 5.46
N VAL A 301 -7.07 -29.69 4.69
CA VAL A 301 -7.52 -31.09 4.85
C VAL A 301 -7.10 -31.67 6.21
N LEU A 302 -5.95 -31.25 6.74
CA LEU A 302 -5.45 -31.70 8.05
C LEU A 302 -6.03 -30.90 9.23
N ALA A 303 -7.05 -30.05 8.99
CA ALA A 303 -7.81 -29.30 9.98
C ALA A 303 -6.97 -28.33 10.84
N ASP A 304 -5.88 -27.74 10.28
CA ASP A 304 -5.17 -26.63 10.93
C ASP A 304 -6.07 -25.38 10.96
N THR A 305 -6.31 -24.87 12.14
CA THR A 305 -7.19 -23.71 12.36
C THR A 305 -6.65 -22.43 11.72
N THR A 306 -5.33 -22.25 11.62
CA THR A 306 -4.70 -21.10 10.95
C THR A 306 -4.87 -21.21 9.44
N ALA A 307 -4.66 -22.40 8.88
CA ALA A 307 -4.90 -22.65 7.46
C ALA A 307 -6.38 -22.47 7.11
N ALA A 308 -7.30 -22.94 7.96
CA ALA A 308 -8.74 -22.74 7.78
C ALA A 308 -9.12 -21.24 7.76
N LEU A 309 -8.52 -20.45 8.65
CA LEU A 309 -8.70 -18.99 8.66
C LEU A 309 -8.16 -18.35 7.37
N CYS A 310 -6.98 -18.72 6.91
CA CYS A 310 -6.43 -18.22 5.66
C CYS A 310 -7.27 -18.67 4.45
N CYS A 311 -7.74 -19.92 4.43
CA CYS A 311 -8.62 -20.43 3.38
C CYS A 311 -9.95 -19.67 3.33
N GLY A 312 -10.58 -19.40 4.48
CA GLY A 312 -11.78 -18.56 4.55
C GLY A 312 -11.56 -17.16 3.98
N GLY A 313 -10.41 -16.55 4.25
CA GLY A 313 -9.99 -15.29 3.64
C GLY A 313 -9.82 -15.38 2.13
N ALA A 314 -9.24 -16.48 1.63
CA ALA A 314 -9.09 -16.75 0.20
C ALA A 314 -10.47 -16.90 -0.49
N VAL A 315 -11.40 -17.65 0.12
CA VAL A 315 -12.77 -17.81 -0.38
C VAL A 315 -13.50 -16.47 -0.43
N LEU A 316 -13.39 -15.65 0.62
CA LEU A 316 -13.97 -14.30 0.63
C LEU A 316 -13.37 -13.43 -0.48
N ALA A 317 -12.06 -13.41 -0.62
CA ALA A 317 -11.37 -12.66 -1.66
C ALA A 317 -11.78 -13.12 -3.08
N TYR A 318 -11.93 -14.42 -3.28
CA TYR A 318 -12.42 -14.98 -4.54
C TYR A 318 -13.87 -14.55 -4.83
N ALA A 319 -14.77 -14.64 -3.83
CA ALA A 319 -16.16 -14.23 -3.98
C ALA A 319 -16.28 -12.72 -4.31
N LEU A 320 -15.39 -11.89 -3.74
CA LEU A 320 -15.32 -10.47 -4.07
C LEU A 320 -14.77 -10.23 -5.48
N ALA A 321 -13.78 -11.02 -5.90
CA ALA A 321 -13.17 -10.92 -7.22
C ALA A 321 -14.12 -11.29 -8.36
N MET A 322 -15.11 -12.14 -8.09
CA MET A 322 -16.16 -12.47 -9.07
C MET A 322 -17.04 -11.28 -9.45
N GLY A 323 -17.18 -10.26 -8.58
CA GLY A 323 -17.94 -9.07 -8.85
C GLY A 323 -19.42 -9.13 -8.45
N ASP A 324 -20.23 -8.34 -9.16
CA ASP A 324 -21.63 -8.10 -8.81
C ASP A 324 -22.58 -9.00 -9.62
N PHE A 325 -22.95 -10.15 -9.09
CA PHE A 325 -23.89 -11.10 -9.69
C PHE A 325 -25.29 -11.05 -9.05
N GLY A 326 -25.56 -10.06 -8.20
CA GLY A 326 -26.87 -9.88 -7.59
C GLY A 326 -26.82 -9.32 -6.17
N PRO A 327 -27.98 -9.02 -5.57
CA PRO A 327 -28.08 -8.22 -4.35
C PRO A 327 -27.45 -8.85 -3.09
N HIS A 328 -27.17 -10.15 -3.13
CA HIS A 328 -26.60 -10.89 -1.98
C HIS A 328 -25.11 -11.23 -2.16
N THR A 329 -24.49 -10.80 -3.26
CA THR A 329 -23.06 -11.06 -3.46
C THR A 329 -22.22 -10.18 -2.53
N PRO A 330 -21.09 -10.68 -2.00
CA PRO A 330 -20.22 -9.89 -1.11
C PRO A 330 -19.78 -8.56 -1.73
N PHE A 331 -19.52 -8.55 -3.04
CA PHE A 331 -19.15 -7.34 -3.76
C PHE A 331 -20.29 -6.31 -3.80
N HIS A 332 -21.52 -6.74 -4.09
CA HIS A 332 -22.70 -5.87 -4.09
C HIS A 332 -22.93 -5.23 -2.72
N LEU A 333 -22.84 -6.04 -1.65
CA LEU A 333 -23.01 -5.55 -0.28
C LEU A 333 -21.94 -4.51 0.08
N LEU A 334 -20.68 -4.71 -0.33
CA LEU A 334 -19.62 -3.74 -0.12
C LEU A 334 -19.84 -2.45 -0.89
N LYS A 335 -20.35 -2.50 -2.12
CA LYS A 335 -20.65 -1.31 -2.93
C LYS A 335 -21.60 -0.33 -2.25
N GLY A 336 -22.46 -0.80 -1.36
CA GLY A 336 -23.31 0.04 -0.53
C GLY A 336 -22.57 0.91 0.49
N LEU A 337 -21.28 0.65 0.73
CA LEU A 337 -20.46 1.43 1.66
C LEU A 337 -19.74 2.58 0.95
N PRO A 338 -19.61 3.76 1.59
CA PRO A 338 -19.10 4.98 0.95
C PRO A 338 -17.74 4.83 0.24
N MET A 339 -16.78 4.14 0.85
CA MET A 339 -15.46 3.93 0.24
C MET A 339 -15.49 2.98 -0.96
N PHE A 340 -16.41 2.01 -0.94
CA PHE A 340 -16.43 0.90 -1.90
C PHE A 340 -17.27 1.22 -3.13
N SER A 341 -18.17 2.20 -3.05
CA SER A 341 -19.03 2.63 -4.17
C SER A 341 -18.23 3.09 -5.40
N GLN A 342 -17.01 3.57 -5.21
CA GLN A 342 -16.11 4.04 -6.26
C GLN A 342 -15.20 2.95 -6.85
N LEU A 343 -15.23 1.72 -6.31
CA LEU A 343 -14.39 0.61 -6.77
C LEU A 343 -15.09 -0.12 -7.93
N ARG A 344 -14.44 -0.12 -9.10
CA ARG A 344 -15.02 -0.63 -10.36
C ARG A 344 -14.57 -2.04 -10.75
N PHE A 345 -13.36 -2.41 -10.38
CA PHE A 345 -12.66 -3.58 -10.90
C PHE A 345 -12.58 -4.69 -9.83
N PRO A 346 -13.55 -5.62 -9.81
CA PRO A 346 -13.57 -6.69 -8.82
C PRO A 346 -12.41 -7.67 -8.98
N ASP A 347 -11.89 -7.87 -10.19
CA ASP A 347 -10.74 -8.73 -10.48
C ASP A 347 -9.49 -8.36 -9.68
N ARG A 348 -9.36 -7.09 -9.24
CA ARG A 348 -8.26 -6.64 -8.37
C ARG A 348 -8.25 -7.28 -6.99
N TYR A 349 -9.39 -7.84 -6.52
CA TYR A 349 -9.42 -8.64 -5.29
C TYR A 349 -8.59 -9.92 -5.37
N THR A 350 -8.13 -10.32 -6.55
CA THR A 350 -7.18 -11.43 -6.71
C THR A 350 -5.85 -11.20 -6.01
N VAL A 351 -5.46 -9.94 -5.72
CA VAL A 351 -4.31 -9.64 -4.84
C VAL A 351 -4.53 -10.20 -3.43
N LEU A 352 -5.74 -10.02 -2.87
CA LEU A 352 -6.10 -10.58 -1.56
C LEU A 352 -6.21 -12.10 -1.62
N LEU A 353 -6.76 -12.63 -2.71
CA LEU A 353 -6.81 -14.07 -2.93
C LEU A 353 -5.40 -14.66 -2.86
N LEU A 354 -4.46 -14.09 -3.60
CA LEU A 354 -3.08 -14.58 -3.61
C LEU A 354 -2.37 -14.38 -2.26
N PHE A 355 -2.65 -13.26 -1.57
CA PHE A 355 -2.14 -13.04 -0.21
C PHE A 355 -2.50 -14.20 0.72
N PHE A 356 -3.77 -14.59 0.76
CA PHE A 356 -4.22 -15.71 1.60
C PHE A 356 -3.75 -17.06 1.09
N VAL A 357 -3.74 -17.29 -0.23
CA VAL A 357 -3.23 -18.53 -0.83
C VAL A 357 -1.74 -18.72 -0.52
N ALA A 358 -0.93 -17.66 -0.58
CA ALA A 358 0.48 -17.72 -0.21
C ALA A 358 0.69 -18.07 1.28
N LEU A 359 -0.16 -17.53 2.17
CA LEU A 359 -0.17 -17.90 3.59
C LEU A 359 -0.53 -19.38 3.81
N CYS A 360 -1.57 -19.87 3.12
CA CYS A 360 -1.93 -21.29 3.15
C CYS A 360 -0.78 -22.19 2.66
N ALA A 361 -0.16 -21.82 1.54
CA ALA A 361 0.96 -22.57 0.99
C ALA A 361 2.17 -22.61 1.94
N ALA A 362 2.47 -21.50 2.62
CA ALA A 362 3.52 -21.47 3.63
C ALA A 362 3.25 -22.46 4.78
N ARG A 363 1.99 -22.54 5.23
CA ARG A 363 1.60 -23.54 6.24
C ARG A 363 1.75 -24.96 5.69
N GLY A 364 1.30 -25.22 4.46
CA GLY A 364 1.44 -26.52 3.80
C GLY A 364 2.89 -26.97 3.68
N ILE A 365 3.80 -26.09 3.22
CA ILE A 365 5.24 -26.39 3.15
C ILE A 365 5.79 -26.68 4.56
N THR A 366 5.43 -25.86 5.56
CA THR A 366 5.85 -26.06 6.95
C THR A 366 5.45 -27.47 7.44
N ARG A 367 4.20 -27.87 7.15
CA ARG A 367 3.70 -29.19 7.56
C ARG A 367 4.47 -30.33 6.90
N VAL A 368 4.77 -30.19 5.61
CA VAL A 368 5.59 -31.15 4.89
C VAL A 368 6.98 -31.24 5.55
N GLU A 369 7.64 -30.12 5.82
CA GLU A 369 8.95 -30.10 6.48
C GLU A 369 8.91 -30.76 7.88
N ASP A 370 7.86 -30.54 8.67
CA ASP A 370 7.69 -31.12 10.00
C ASP A 370 7.35 -32.64 9.96
N ALA A 371 6.65 -33.07 8.93
CA ALA A 371 6.32 -34.48 8.72
C ALA A 371 7.50 -35.32 8.19
N LEU A 372 8.45 -34.71 7.48
CA LEU A 372 9.58 -35.39 6.86
C LEU A 372 10.37 -36.33 7.80
N PRO A 373 10.70 -35.93 9.05
CA PRO A 373 11.43 -36.81 9.97
C PRO A 373 10.67 -38.08 10.37
N GLY A 374 9.33 -38.02 10.36
CA GLY A 374 8.47 -39.18 10.63
C GLY A 374 8.29 -40.08 9.42
N LEU A 375 8.03 -39.49 8.26
CA LEU A 375 7.81 -40.19 6.99
C LEU A 375 9.08 -40.92 6.54
N SER A 376 10.23 -40.26 6.68
CA SER A 376 11.52 -40.83 6.34
C SER A 376 11.84 -42.08 7.18
N ARG A 377 11.53 -42.08 8.47
CA ARG A 377 11.70 -43.28 9.32
C ARG A 377 10.81 -44.43 8.88
N GLY A 378 9.50 -44.19 8.66
CA GLY A 378 8.56 -45.22 8.32
C GLY A 378 8.79 -45.87 6.94
N LEU A 379 9.02 -45.08 5.91
CA LEU A 379 9.25 -45.56 4.54
C LEU A 379 10.65 -46.17 4.37
N TRP A 380 11.65 -45.57 5.01
CA TRP A 380 13.04 -45.95 4.87
C TRP A 380 13.38 -47.18 5.70
N ASP A 381 12.84 -47.28 6.90
CA ASP A 381 12.98 -48.50 7.69
C ASP A 381 12.34 -49.70 7.00
N ARG A 382 11.18 -49.50 6.32
CA ARG A 382 10.55 -50.53 5.47
C ARG A 382 11.38 -50.87 4.22
N TRP A 383 11.94 -49.88 3.55
CA TRP A 383 12.73 -50.08 2.34
C TRP A 383 14.12 -50.64 2.64
N PHE A 384 14.78 -50.26 3.76
CA PHE A 384 16.06 -50.82 4.18
C PHE A 384 15.93 -52.14 4.93
N ALA A 385 14.85 -52.38 5.66
CA ALA A 385 14.54 -53.73 6.15
C ALA A 385 14.45 -54.73 4.99
N TRP A 386 13.93 -54.29 3.84
CA TRP A 386 13.91 -55.08 2.62
C TRP A 386 15.31 -55.24 2.00
N ARG A 387 16.20 -54.29 2.11
CA ARG A 387 17.56 -54.30 1.51
C ARG A 387 18.72 -54.63 2.48
N ARG A 388 18.47 -54.89 3.74
CA ARG A 388 19.46 -55.24 4.78
C ARG A 388 20.66 -54.27 4.90
N ARG A 389 20.46 -52.96 4.66
CA ARG A 389 21.51 -51.93 4.78
C ARG A 389 21.16 -50.90 5.85
N PRO A 390 22.12 -50.37 6.67
CA PRO A 390 21.82 -49.36 7.69
C PRO A 390 21.52 -48.01 7.06
N ALA A 391 20.41 -47.40 7.46
CA ALA A 391 19.92 -46.10 6.98
C ALA A 391 20.80 -44.93 7.49
N ARG A 392 21.68 -44.39 6.68
CA ARG A 392 22.67 -43.40 7.18
C ARG A 392 22.49 -41.92 6.81
N ARG A 393 21.64 -41.46 5.85
CA ARG A 393 21.73 -40.03 5.40
C ARG A 393 20.45 -39.30 4.96
N LEU A 394 19.27 -39.90 5.00
CA LEU A 394 18.09 -39.35 4.30
C LEU A 394 17.50 -38.01 4.73
N PRO A 395 17.50 -37.56 5.98
CA PRO A 395 16.77 -36.36 6.36
C PRO A 395 17.26 -35.07 5.71
N VAL A 396 18.59 -34.94 5.42
CA VAL A 396 19.15 -33.75 4.79
C VAL A 396 18.81 -33.69 3.31
N GLU A 397 18.95 -34.81 2.62
CA GLU A 397 18.67 -34.93 1.19
C GLU A 397 17.21 -34.67 0.88
N LEU A 398 16.31 -35.15 1.73
CA LEU A 398 14.86 -34.93 1.57
C LEU A 398 14.48 -33.48 1.88
N TRP A 399 15.09 -32.85 2.90
CA TRP A 399 14.92 -31.42 3.16
C TRP A 399 15.47 -30.59 2.00
N MET A 400 16.63 -30.91 1.48
CA MET A 400 17.17 -30.25 0.28
C MET A 400 16.26 -30.43 -0.93
N ALA A 401 15.60 -31.58 -1.07
CA ALA A 401 14.61 -31.80 -2.12
C ALA A 401 13.37 -30.88 -1.95
N VAL A 402 12.89 -30.68 -0.72
CA VAL A 402 11.78 -29.73 -0.46
C VAL A 402 12.21 -28.29 -0.75
N VAL A 403 13.40 -27.89 -0.30
CA VAL A 403 13.95 -26.55 -0.62
C VAL A 403 14.12 -26.38 -2.13
N GLY A 404 14.68 -27.38 -2.80
CA GLY A 404 14.84 -27.39 -4.25
C GLY A 404 13.51 -27.31 -4.99
N LEU A 405 12.52 -28.09 -4.58
CA LEU A 405 11.18 -28.07 -5.17
C LEU A 405 10.47 -26.72 -4.92
N ALA A 406 10.52 -26.20 -3.69
CA ALA A 406 9.94 -24.90 -3.39
C ALA A 406 10.61 -23.78 -4.20
N THR A 407 11.94 -23.82 -4.35
CA THR A 407 12.69 -22.86 -5.18
C THR A 407 12.32 -23.00 -6.65
N PHE A 408 12.18 -24.23 -7.16
CA PHE A 408 11.78 -24.49 -8.54
C PHE A 408 10.37 -23.98 -8.82
N ILE A 409 9.39 -24.25 -7.95
CA ILE A 409 8.02 -23.76 -8.08
C ILE A 409 7.99 -22.23 -8.02
N ALA A 410 8.74 -21.61 -7.08
CA ALA A 410 8.83 -20.17 -7.00
C ALA A 410 9.43 -19.58 -8.29
N TYR A 411 10.49 -20.17 -8.82
CA TYR A 411 11.11 -19.74 -10.08
C TYR A 411 10.15 -19.88 -11.26
N ASP A 412 9.43 -20.99 -11.37
CA ASP A 412 8.48 -21.26 -12.45
C ASP A 412 7.30 -20.28 -12.44
N VAL A 413 6.82 -19.89 -11.25
CA VAL A 413 5.79 -18.87 -11.09
C VAL A 413 6.32 -17.47 -11.40
N VAL A 414 7.55 -17.13 -11.01
CA VAL A 414 8.12 -15.76 -11.10
C VAL A 414 8.70 -15.45 -12.47
N ARG A 415 9.27 -16.43 -13.16
CA ARG A 415 9.94 -16.24 -14.45
C ARG A 415 9.05 -15.58 -15.52
N PRO A 416 7.78 -16.00 -15.73
CA PRO A 416 6.89 -15.34 -16.70
C PRO A 416 6.65 -13.87 -16.37
N GLN A 417 6.54 -13.52 -15.08
CA GLN A 417 6.35 -12.14 -14.64
C GLN A 417 7.56 -11.26 -14.99
N ALA A 418 8.76 -11.75 -14.71
CA ALA A 418 9.99 -11.04 -15.06
C ALA A 418 10.11 -10.84 -16.57
N GLN A 419 9.74 -11.83 -17.37
CA GLN A 419 9.71 -11.74 -18.82
C GLN A 419 8.68 -10.70 -19.31
N THR A 420 7.47 -10.70 -18.78
CA THR A 420 6.41 -9.74 -19.14
C THR A 420 6.88 -8.31 -18.93
N ILE A 421 7.48 -8.00 -17.77
CA ILE A 421 8.01 -6.64 -17.50
C ILE A 421 9.15 -6.30 -18.48
N LEU A 422 10.07 -7.23 -18.70
CA LEU A 422 11.22 -6.99 -19.56
C LEU A 422 10.79 -6.73 -21.02
N GLU A 423 9.82 -7.49 -21.52
CA GLU A 423 9.28 -7.33 -22.86
C GLU A 423 8.55 -6.01 -23.02
N THR A 424 7.70 -5.64 -22.05
CA THR A 424 6.95 -4.37 -22.07
C THR A 424 7.88 -3.18 -22.21
N VAL A 425 8.96 -3.14 -21.43
CA VAL A 425 9.93 -2.04 -21.48
C VAL A 425 10.80 -2.10 -22.73
N ARG A 426 11.10 -3.32 -23.25
CA ARG A 426 11.89 -3.49 -24.48
C ARG A 426 11.15 -3.05 -25.75
N ILE A 427 9.89 -3.44 -25.89
CA ILE A 427 9.14 -3.26 -27.13
C ILE A 427 8.77 -1.78 -27.35
N LYS A 428 8.60 -1.03 -26.28
CA LYS A 428 8.02 0.31 -26.31
C LYS A 428 8.99 1.44 -25.93
N ALA A 429 10.23 1.11 -25.64
CA ALA A 429 11.27 2.06 -25.23
C ALA A 429 11.76 3.01 -26.34
N GLY A 430 11.10 3.03 -27.49
CA GLY A 430 11.63 3.70 -28.68
C GLY A 430 11.53 5.21 -28.73
N THR A 431 10.76 5.91 -27.87
CA THR A 431 10.37 7.27 -28.26
C THR A 431 10.34 8.36 -27.20
N MET A 432 10.27 8.08 -25.90
CA MET A 432 10.19 9.17 -24.94
C MET A 432 11.04 8.93 -23.70
N MET A 433 12.12 9.70 -23.59
CA MET A 433 12.89 9.77 -22.34
C MET A 433 12.27 10.81 -21.42
N LEU A 434 12.08 10.43 -20.15
CA LEU A 434 11.70 11.36 -19.09
C LEU A 434 12.75 12.47 -18.95
N GLN A 435 12.27 13.68 -18.73
CA GLN A 435 13.11 14.80 -18.38
C GLN A 435 12.64 15.33 -17.03
N GLU A 436 13.59 15.57 -16.12
CA GLU A 436 13.28 16.30 -14.89
C GLU A 436 12.93 17.73 -15.22
N ALA A 437 11.91 18.28 -14.55
CA ALA A 437 11.57 19.68 -14.67
C ALA A 437 12.75 20.56 -14.20
N PRO A 438 13.16 21.58 -14.97
CA PRO A 438 14.21 22.49 -14.56
C PRO A 438 13.80 23.26 -13.32
N ARG A 439 14.77 23.69 -12.50
CA ARG A 439 14.48 24.53 -11.33
C ARG A 439 13.90 25.88 -11.74
N ASP A 440 14.37 26.42 -12.86
CA ASP A 440 13.92 27.69 -13.42
C ASP A 440 13.41 27.48 -14.84
N TYR A 441 12.16 27.90 -15.07
CA TYR A 441 11.57 27.86 -16.39
C TYR A 441 11.91 29.18 -17.15
N GLU A 442 12.34 29.04 -18.37
CA GLU A 442 12.58 30.19 -19.26
C GLU A 442 11.28 30.82 -19.75
N GLN A 443 10.25 29.98 -19.90
CA GLN A 443 8.95 30.41 -20.42
C GLN A 443 7.94 30.63 -19.28
N PRO A 444 7.07 31.66 -19.38
CA PRO A 444 5.97 31.84 -18.46
C PRO A 444 4.99 30.67 -18.59
N PHE A 445 4.26 30.36 -17.50
CA PHE A 445 3.23 29.35 -17.53
C PHE A 445 2.13 29.68 -18.55
N ARG A 446 1.75 28.69 -19.35
CA ARG A 446 0.63 28.74 -20.30
C ARG A 446 -0.09 27.39 -20.37
N GLN A 447 -1.39 27.42 -20.69
CA GLN A 447 -2.14 26.23 -21.06
C GLN A 447 -1.85 25.84 -22.51
N ALA A 448 -1.78 24.55 -22.79
CA ALA A 448 -1.54 24.03 -24.13
C ALA A 448 -2.52 22.90 -24.45
N ARG A 449 -2.82 22.73 -25.72
CA ARG A 449 -3.51 21.53 -26.22
C ARG A 449 -2.51 20.40 -26.28
N GLY A 450 -2.90 19.25 -25.78
CA GLY A 450 -2.08 18.06 -25.79
C GLY A 450 -2.93 16.81 -25.60
N ASN A 451 -2.29 15.68 -25.47
CA ASN A 451 -2.92 14.43 -25.10
C ASN A 451 -2.33 13.91 -23.78
N ARG A 452 -2.83 12.78 -23.29
CA ARG A 452 -2.38 12.21 -22.03
C ARG A 452 -0.90 11.84 -22.03
N ARG A 453 -0.35 11.44 -23.18
CA ARG A 453 1.06 11.07 -23.33
C ARG A 453 2.00 12.27 -23.23
N ASP A 454 1.52 13.47 -23.56
CA ASP A 454 2.32 14.68 -23.52
C ASP A 454 2.41 15.31 -22.12
N ALA A 455 1.60 14.88 -21.17
CA ALA A 455 1.46 15.49 -19.85
C ALA A 455 2.81 15.67 -19.13
N HIS A 456 3.69 14.67 -19.19
CA HIS A 456 5.00 14.75 -18.54
C HIS A 456 5.94 15.75 -19.21
N ILE A 457 5.88 15.92 -20.54
CA ILE A 457 6.67 16.88 -21.31
C ILE A 457 6.18 18.30 -21.00
N PHE A 458 4.87 18.49 -20.95
CA PHE A 458 4.28 19.79 -20.68
C PHE A 458 4.71 20.33 -19.32
N THR A 459 4.65 19.51 -18.28
CA THR A 459 5.09 19.90 -16.93
C THR A 459 6.56 20.32 -16.92
N THR A 460 7.43 19.65 -17.71
CA THR A 460 8.85 20.02 -17.79
C THR A 460 9.09 21.32 -18.57
N ALA A 461 8.18 21.70 -19.46
CA ALA A 461 8.22 22.92 -20.26
C ALA A 461 7.41 24.09 -19.66
N ASN A 462 6.95 24.00 -18.41
CA ASN A 462 6.04 24.95 -17.77
C ASN A 462 4.71 25.15 -18.52
N LEU A 463 4.21 24.10 -19.14
CA LEU A 463 2.93 24.12 -19.86
C LEU A 463 1.89 23.30 -19.10
N GLY A 464 0.70 23.86 -18.93
CA GLY A 464 -0.46 23.14 -18.45
C GLY A 464 -1.15 22.42 -19.60
N SER A 465 -1.70 21.21 -19.34
CA SER A 465 -2.49 20.48 -20.30
C SER A 465 -3.98 20.73 -20.10
N ILE A 466 -4.66 21.18 -21.15
CA ILE A 466 -6.13 21.22 -21.16
C ILE A 466 -6.75 19.88 -21.47
N TYR A 467 -5.96 18.85 -21.83
CA TYR A 467 -6.46 17.50 -21.96
C TYR A 467 -6.88 16.96 -20.60
N CYS A 468 -8.09 16.37 -20.54
CA CYS A 468 -8.66 15.85 -19.31
C CYS A 468 -9.17 14.42 -19.50
N VAL A 469 -9.10 13.62 -18.46
CA VAL A 469 -9.68 12.28 -18.42
C VAL A 469 -11.00 12.28 -17.68
N ALA A 470 -11.90 11.39 -18.04
CA ALA A 470 -13.23 11.26 -17.45
C ALA A 470 -13.23 11.01 -15.92
N GLY A 471 -12.10 10.58 -15.36
CA GLY A 471 -11.96 10.36 -13.91
C GLY A 471 -11.56 11.59 -13.10
N ASN A 472 -11.35 12.75 -13.71
CA ASN A 472 -11.06 13.97 -12.97
C ASN A 472 -12.30 14.41 -12.19
N PRO A 473 -12.20 14.66 -10.86
CA PRO A 473 -13.37 15.02 -10.08
C PRO A 473 -13.91 16.41 -10.40
N LEU A 474 -13.01 17.37 -10.73
CA LEU A 474 -13.43 18.74 -11.01
C LEU A 474 -13.97 18.86 -12.45
N PRO A 475 -15.13 19.48 -12.68
CA PRO A 475 -15.65 19.72 -14.01
C PRO A 475 -14.69 20.61 -14.82
N GLN A 476 -14.39 20.23 -16.03
CA GLN A 476 -13.57 21.00 -16.93
C GLN A 476 -14.42 22.06 -17.68
N SER A 477 -13.91 23.28 -17.74
CA SER A 477 -14.51 24.31 -18.60
C SER A 477 -14.27 24.02 -20.07
N GLN A 478 -15.32 24.20 -20.88
CA GLN A 478 -15.21 24.15 -22.35
C GLN A 478 -14.61 25.44 -22.94
N LEU A 479 -14.47 26.48 -22.13
CA LEU A 479 -13.90 27.77 -22.52
C LEU A 479 -12.37 27.79 -22.42
N LEU A 480 -11.74 26.73 -21.92
CA LEU A 480 -10.28 26.64 -21.84
C LEU A 480 -9.64 26.69 -23.23
N ARG A 481 -8.60 27.49 -23.34
CA ARG A 481 -7.85 27.72 -24.59
C ARG A 481 -6.39 27.31 -24.44
N GLY A 482 -5.85 26.65 -25.45
CA GLY A 482 -4.44 26.26 -25.51
C GLY A 482 -3.59 27.07 -26.51
N ASP A 483 -4.07 28.24 -26.89
CA ASP A 483 -3.49 29.11 -27.91
C ASP A 483 -3.29 30.56 -27.42
N LEU A 484 -3.49 30.84 -26.14
CA LEU A 484 -3.33 32.16 -25.58
C LEU A 484 -1.86 32.50 -25.32
N GLU A 485 -1.45 33.73 -25.61
CA GLU A 485 -0.14 34.23 -25.22
C GLU A 485 -0.09 34.62 -23.74
N GLN A 486 -1.23 35.10 -23.21
CA GLN A 486 -1.45 35.39 -21.79
C GLN A 486 -2.71 34.71 -21.31
N GLU A 487 -2.60 34.05 -20.18
CA GLU A 487 -3.67 33.21 -19.61
C GLU A 487 -4.77 34.00 -18.86
N GLU A 488 -4.50 35.28 -18.57
CA GLU A 488 -5.42 36.22 -17.91
C GLU A 488 -5.83 37.31 -18.87
N TYR A 489 -7.13 37.51 -19.06
CA TYR A 489 -7.66 38.49 -20.02
C TYR A 489 -9.03 39.02 -19.58
N PRO A 490 -9.36 40.27 -19.93
CA PRO A 490 -10.67 40.85 -19.66
C PRO A 490 -11.74 40.28 -20.63
N ALA A 491 -12.97 40.20 -20.17
CA ALA A 491 -14.12 39.83 -21.01
C ALA A 491 -14.30 40.83 -22.18
N ASP A 492 -14.01 42.08 -21.93
CA ASP A 492 -14.03 43.17 -22.92
C ASP A 492 -12.68 43.91 -22.87
N PRO A 493 -11.82 43.73 -23.88
CA PRO A 493 -10.51 44.37 -23.94
C PRO A 493 -10.54 45.90 -23.98
N THR A 494 -11.70 46.53 -24.32
CA THR A 494 -11.87 47.99 -24.33
C THR A 494 -12.04 48.56 -22.93
N LYS A 495 -12.53 47.75 -21.98
CA LYS A 495 -12.84 48.14 -20.60
C LYS A 495 -11.70 47.99 -19.62
N ALA A 496 -10.81 47.04 -19.86
CA ALA A 496 -9.66 46.84 -18.99
C ALA A 496 -8.44 46.28 -19.72
N THR A 497 -7.27 46.58 -19.16
CA THR A 497 -6.01 45.91 -19.49
C THR A 497 -5.52 45.14 -18.27
N VAL A 498 -4.95 43.96 -18.50
CA VAL A 498 -4.45 43.06 -17.45
C VAL A 498 -3.05 42.62 -17.82
N THR A 499 -2.13 42.69 -16.89
CA THR A 499 -0.76 42.21 -17.07
C THR A 499 -0.39 41.31 -15.90
N ARG A 500 0.15 40.13 -16.19
CA ARG A 500 0.63 39.20 -15.15
C ARG A 500 1.89 39.78 -14.50
N LYS A 501 1.82 40.09 -13.21
CA LYS A 501 2.95 40.56 -12.40
C LYS A 501 3.79 39.41 -11.86
N SER A 502 3.13 38.39 -11.27
CA SER A 502 3.76 37.16 -10.82
C SER A 502 2.80 35.96 -10.95
N TRP A 503 3.39 34.76 -10.98
CA TRP A 503 2.63 33.54 -11.09
C TRP A 503 3.28 32.39 -10.30
N SER A 504 2.47 31.66 -9.60
CA SER A 504 2.80 30.35 -8.99
C SER A 504 1.57 29.45 -9.05
N PRO A 505 1.69 28.14 -8.81
CA PRO A 505 0.54 27.23 -8.86
C PRO A 505 -0.65 27.65 -8.00
N ASN A 506 -0.41 28.19 -6.80
CA ASN A 506 -1.47 28.58 -5.87
C ASN A 506 -1.77 30.08 -5.85
N VAL A 507 -0.95 30.95 -6.45
CA VAL A 507 -1.11 32.39 -6.37
C VAL A 507 -0.76 33.05 -7.71
N ILE A 508 -1.63 33.93 -8.17
CA ILE A 508 -1.47 34.73 -9.39
C ILE A 508 -1.63 36.22 -9.01
N GLU A 509 -0.64 37.04 -9.28
CA GLU A 509 -0.73 38.47 -9.13
C GLU A 509 -0.88 39.15 -10.50
N LEU A 510 -1.87 40.03 -10.60
CA LEU A 510 -2.21 40.76 -11.83
C LEU A 510 -2.22 42.26 -11.58
N ASP A 511 -1.58 43.03 -12.45
CA ASP A 511 -1.76 44.46 -12.51
C ASP A 511 -2.94 44.75 -13.44
N VAL A 512 -3.97 45.38 -12.89
CA VAL A 512 -5.25 45.66 -13.56
C VAL A 512 -5.42 47.17 -13.72
N ASP A 513 -5.73 47.60 -14.94
CA ASP A 513 -6.18 48.97 -15.25
C ASP A 513 -7.57 48.86 -15.89
N ALA A 514 -8.60 48.98 -15.05
CA ALA A 514 -10.01 48.87 -15.47
C ALA A 514 -10.66 50.24 -15.56
N LYS A 515 -11.02 50.68 -16.77
CA LYS A 515 -11.76 51.93 -17.02
C LYS A 515 -13.19 51.85 -16.48
N GLU A 516 -13.79 50.70 -16.58
CA GLU A 516 -15.12 50.37 -16.09
C GLU A 516 -15.12 49.04 -15.35
N ALA A 517 -16.13 48.80 -14.51
CA ALA A 517 -16.31 47.50 -13.91
C ALA A 517 -16.48 46.43 -15.00
N THR A 518 -15.74 45.30 -14.88
CA THR A 518 -15.72 44.24 -15.89
C THR A 518 -15.39 42.89 -15.26
N THR A 519 -15.48 41.85 -16.04
CA THR A 519 -15.05 40.48 -15.63
C THR A 519 -13.68 40.17 -16.22
N LEU A 520 -12.78 39.66 -15.40
CA LEU A 520 -11.52 39.07 -15.82
C LEU A 520 -11.65 37.56 -15.86
N TYR A 521 -11.13 36.95 -16.90
CA TYR A 521 -11.01 35.50 -17.03
C TYR A 521 -9.59 35.05 -16.76
N VAL A 522 -9.45 33.94 -16.06
CA VAL A 522 -8.19 33.21 -15.91
C VAL A 522 -8.38 31.86 -16.57
N ASN A 523 -7.54 31.53 -17.52
CA ASN A 523 -7.63 30.30 -18.33
C ASN A 523 -7.28 29.04 -17.54
N GLN A 524 -8.01 28.84 -16.44
CA GLN A 524 -7.96 27.67 -15.56
C GLN A 524 -9.37 27.31 -15.11
N ASN A 525 -9.57 26.06 -14.70
CA ASN A 525 -10.84 25.64 -14.12
C ASN A 525 -11.14 26.41 -12.83
N TRP A 526 -12.41 26.71 -12.63
CA TRP A 526 -12.89 27.26 -11.38
C TRP A 526 -12.94 26.20 -10.28
N ALA A 527 -12.64 26.64 -9.06
CA ALA A 527 -12.86 25.86 -7.85
C ALA A 527 -13.29 26.79 -6.71
N PRO A 528 -14.13 26.33 -5.78
CA PRO A 528 -14.69 27.19 -4.72
C PRO A 528 -13.66 27.68 -3.70
N GLN A 529 -12.40 27.23 -3.77
CA GLN A 529 -11.31 27.65 -2.89
C GLN A 529 -10.55 28.88 -3.39
N TRP A 530 -10.73 29.28 -4.65
CA TRP A 530 -10.12 30.50 -5.16
C TRP A 530 -10.66 31.75 -4.46
N ARG A 531 -9.79 32.68 -4.13
CA ARG A 531 -10.07 33.96 -3.48
C ARG A 531 -9.36 35.07 -4.19
N SER A 532 -10.00 36.22 -4.25
CA SER A 532 -9.43 37.46 -4.79
C SER A 532 -9.23 38.50 -3.70
N SER A 533 -8.17 39.30 -3.80
CA SER A 533 -7.94 40.47 -2.93
C SER A 533 -8.85 41.65 -3.31
N VAL A 534 -9.27 41.71 -4.57
CA VAL A 534 -10.16 42.75 -5.12
C VAL A 534 -11.21 42.10 -5.98
N GLY A 535 -12.48 42.49 -5.84
CA GLY A 535 -13.59 41.93 -6.61
C GLY A 535 -14.08 40.58 -6.08
N ILE A 536 -14.90 39.91 -6.88
CA ILE A 536 -15.61 38.70 -6.50
C ILE A 536 -15.26 37.58 -7.48
N VAL A 537 -14.67 36.50 -6.95
CA VAL A 537 -14.42 35.27 -7.73
C VAL A 537 -15.76 34.57 -8.00
N LYS A 538 -15.97 34.16 -9.23
CA LYS A 538 -17.17 33.44 -9.66
C LYS A 538 -16.84 32.28 -10.60
N ASP A 539 -17.78 31.39 -10.70
CA ASP A 539 -17.84 30.35 -11.72
C ASP A 539 -18.41 30.94 -13.03
N HIS A 540 -17.65 30.83 -14.11
CA HIS A 540 -18.15 31.15 -15.44
C HIS A 540 -18.03 29.91 -16.34
N GLU A 541 -19.05 29.06 -16.34
CA GLU A 541 -19.04 27.79 -17.08
C GLU A 541 -17.83 26.91 -16.75
N ASN A 542 -17.56 26.75 -15.46
CA ASN A 542 -16.40 26.09 -14.87
C ASN A 542 -15.03 26.79 -15.17
N LEU A 543 -15.01 27.98 -15.79
CA LEU A 543 -13.81 28.80 -15.95
C LEU A 543 -13.66 29.74 -14.74
N LEU A 544 -12.42 29.92 -14.28
CA LEU A 544 -12.12 30.88 -13.21
C LEU A 544 -12.33 32.32 -13.70
N ALA A 545 -13.26 33.03 -13.07
CA ALA A 545 -13.57 34.40 -13.40
C ALA A 545 -13.59 35.31 -12.14
N VAL A 546 -13.32 36.61 -12.32
CA VAL A 546 -13.36 37.60 -11.25
C VAL A 546 -14.04 38.85 -11.75
N ASP A 547 -15.11 39.28 -11.08
CA ASP A 547 -15.74 40.57 -11.32
C ASP A 547 -14.94 41.65 -10.57
N VAL A 548 -14.40 42.59 -11.29
CA VAL A 548 -13.51 43.63 -10.78
C VAL A 548 -14.13 45.02 -10.94
N PRO A 549 -13.92 45.94 -9.96
CA PRO A 549 -14.35 47.31 -10.08
C PRO A 549 -13.43 48.12 -11.03
N SER A 550 -13.88 49.29 -11.42
CA SER A 550 -13.03 50.27 -12.13
C SER A 550 -11.89 50.74 -11.23
N GLY A 551 -10.73 51.01 -11.83
CA GLY A 551 -9.54 51.55 -11.14
C GLY A 551 -8.24 50.86 -11.55
N LYS A 552 -7.12 51.36 -10.99
CA LYS A 552 -5.78 50.77 -11.14
C LYS A 552 -5.34 50.13 -9.83
N TYR A 553 -5.06 48.84 -9.85
CA TYR A 553 -4.66 48.10 -8.65
C TYR A 553 -3.97 46.79 -9.02
N THR A 554 -3.23 46.25 -8.06
CA THR A 554 -2.74 44.89 -8.14
C THR A 554 -3.77 43.93 -7.49
N LEU A 555 -4.20 42.94 -8.22
CA LEU A 555 -5.13 41.91 -7.79
C LEU A 555 -4.38 40.60 -7.51
N GLU A 556 -4.52 40.05 -6.29
CA GLU A 556 -4.02 38.75 -5.93
C GLU A 556 -5.17 37.71 -6.03
N LEU A 557 -4.98 36.67 -6.82
CA LEU A 557 -5.81 35.47 -6.83
C LEU A 557 -5.06 34.36 -6.10
N ALA A 558 -5.63 33.83 -5.05
CA ALA A 558 -5.01 32.78 -4.25
C ALA A 558 -5.95 31.59 -4.03
N TYR A 559 -5.42 30.36 -4.26
CA TYR A 559 -6.11 29.13 -3.89
C TYR A 559 -5.91 28.86 -2.40
N LYS A 560 -6.98 29.00 -1.61
CA LYS A 560 -6.95 28.92 -0.15
C LYS A 560 -7.93 27.86 0.33
N ASP A 561 -7.43 26.63 0.54
CA ASP A 561 -8.21 25.52 1.09
C ASP A 561 -8.02 25.44 2.62
N ARG A 562 -9.01 26.00 3.36
CA ARG A 562 -9.01 25.97 4.83
C ARG A 562 -9.17 24.55 5.38
N LEU A 563 -9.99 23.71 4.71
CA LEU A 563 -10.20 22.34 5.14
C LEU A 563 -8.90 21.56 5.06
N LEU A 564 -8.19 21.65 3.92
CA LEU A 564 -6.88 21.03 3.76
C LEU A 564 -5.90 21.48 4.87
N THR A 565 -5.84 22.80 5.14
CA THR A 565 -4.94 23.35 6.17
C THR A 565 -5.23 22.76 7.56
N VAL A 566 -6.49 22.73 7.99
CA VAL A 566 -6.89 22.16 9.29
C VAL A 566 -6.57 20.66 9.35
N CYS A 567 -6.85 19.92 8.28
CA CYS A 567 -6.59 18.49 8.21
C CYS A 567 -5.09 18.15 8.21
N LEU A 568 -4.25 18.98 7.60
CA LEU A 568 -2.79 18.85 7.68
C LEU A 568 -2.28 19.07 9.11
N LEU A 569 -2.84 20.03 9.84
CA LEU A 569 -2.51 20.25 11.27
C LEU A 569 -2.93 19.04 12.13
N ILE A 570 -4.08 18.42 11.86
CA ILE A 570 -4.51 17.17 12.52
C ILE A 570 -3.51 16.04 12.22
N SER A 571 -3.10 15.88 10.95
CA SER A 571 -2.12 14.86 10.56
C SER A 571 -0.78 15.09 11.27
N LEU A 572 -0.29 16.32 11.33
CA LEU A 572 0.94 16.68 12.02
C LEU A 572 0.85 16.42 13.52
N ALA A 573 -0.23 16.85 14.18
CA ALA A 573 -0.44 16.61 15.60
C ALA A 573 -0.50 15.10 15.93
N THR A 574 -1.19 14.32 15.08
CA THR A 574 -1.25 12.86 15.23
C THR A 574 0.13 12.22 15.05
N LEU A 575 0.90 12.67 14.04
CA LEU A 575 2.27 12.19 13.81
C LEU A 575 3.17 12.48 15.01
N LEU A 576 3.14 13.70 15.54
CA LEU A 576 3.90 14.07 16.74
C LEU A 576 3.50 13.24 17.95
N GLY A 577 2.19 12.97 18.13
CA GLY A 577 1.69 12.07 19.17
C GLY A 577 2.23 10.64 19.04
N VAL A 578 2.24 10.10 17.82
CA VAL A 578 2.79 8.76 17.52
C VAL A 578 4.30 8.73 17.78
N LEU A 579 5.05 9.73 17.31
CA LEU A 579 6.49 9.84 17.53
C LEU A 579 6.83 9.95 19.03
N TYR A 580 6.08 10.76 19.78
CA TYR A 580 6.23 10.86 21.23
C TYR A 580 5.99 9.51 21.93
N ALA A 581 4.91 8.81 21.53
CA ALA A 581 4.56 7.51 22.09
C ALA A 581 5.63 6.44 21.83
N PHE A 582 6.30 6.49 20.66
CA PHE A 582 7.44 5.61 20.37
C PHE A 582 8.72 6.06 21.05
N GLY A 583 9.01 7.37 21.11
CA GLY A 583 10.23 7.91 21.73
C GLY A 583 10.36 7.51 23.19
N ARG A 584 9.24 7.50 23.93
CA ARG A 584 9.20 7.13 25.34
C ARG A 584 9.33 5.62 25.55
N GLY A 585 10.57 5.12 25.60
CA GLY A 585 10.89 3.69 25.79
C GLY A 585 10.76 2.81 24.55
N GLY A 586 10.74 3.40 23.36
CA GLY A 586 10.65 2.67 22.09
C GLY A 586 11.86 1.76 21.84
N TRP A 587 13.06 2.20 22.22
CA TRP A 587 14.26 1.38 22.09
C TRP A 587 14.24 0.15 22.99
N GLN A 588 13.84 0.30 24.25
CA GLN A 588 13.69 -0.82 25.17
C GLN A 588 12.63 -1.81 24.70
N TRP A 589 11.52 -1.30 24.15
CA TRP A 589 10.49 -2.13 23.56
C TRP A 589 10.99 -2.90 22.33
N LEU A 590 11.74 -2.26 21.44
CA LEU A 590 12.33 -2.93 20.27
C LEU A 590 13.31 -4.04 20.70
N GLN A 591 14.10 -3.83 21.73
CA GLN A 591 15.00 -4.86 22.28
C GLN A 591 14.20 -6.02 22.91
N ALA A 592 13.20 -5.74 23.72
CA ALA A 592 12.35 -6.75 24.32
C ALA A 592 11.57 -7.54 23.26
N GLU A 593 11.07 -6.87 22.23
CA GLU A 593 10.37 -7.51 21.14
C GLU A 593 11.30 -8.37 20.28
N ARG A 594 12.55 -7.95 20.07
CA ARG A 594 13.57 -8.74 19.38
C ARG A 594 13.90 -10.05 20.11
N LEU A 595 13.83 -10.03 21.43
CA LEU A 595 13.95 -11.23 22.27
C LEU A 595 12.67 -12.09 22.18
N ARG A 596 11.50 -11.49 22.24
CA ARG A 596 10.21 -12.19 22.11
C ARG A 596 10.06 -12.89 20.76
N TRP A 597 10.53 -12.29 19.67
CA TRP A 597 10.52 -12.93 18.33
C TRP A 597 11.33 -14.23 18.27
N ARG A 598 12.22 -14.46 19.22
CA ARG A 598 12.98 -15.70 19.35
C ARG A 598 12.27 -16.75 20.22
N THR A 599 11.29 -16.32 21.03
CA THR A 599 10.66 -17.13 22.07
C THR A 599 9.13 -17.11 22.03
N LEU A 600 8.50 -16.56 20.96
CA LEU A 600 7.05 -16.52 20.86
C LEU A 600 6.49 -17.95 20.83
N PRO A 601 5.53 -18.27 21.73
CA PRO A 601 4.77 -19.51 21.62
C PRO A 601 3.97 -19.50 20.31
N THR A 602 3.80 -20.68 19.78
CA THR A 602 3.10 -20.94 18.53
C THR A 602 1.69 -20.33 18.54
N TRP A 603 1.27 -19.78 17.44
CA TRP A 603 -0.06 -19.23 17.22
C TRP A 603 -0.84 -20.23 16.36
N PRO A 604 -2.09 -20.55 16.65
CA PRO A 604 -2.99 -20.15 17.76
C PRO A 604 -3.31 -21.29 18.73
N ASP A 605 -2.64 -22.45 18.65
CA ASP A 605 -3.08 -23.73 19.21
C ASP A 605 -2.44 -24.13 20.54
N GLU A 606 -1.42 -23.43 21.02
CA GLU A 606 -0.94 -23.72 22.37
C GLU A 606 -1.82 -23.07 23.44
N PRO A 607 -2.31 -23.86 24.41
CA PRO A 607 -2.85 -23.29 25.64
C PRO A 607 -1.77 -22.39 26.25
N ALA A 608 -2.16 -21.25 26.80
CA ALA A 608 -1.23 -20.40 27.54
C ALA A 608 -0.51 -21.32 28.54
N VAL A 609 0.82 -21.46 28.36
CA VAL A 609 1.64 -22.07 29.41
C VAL A 609 1.38 -21.19 30.63
N VAL A 610 0.63 -21.73 31.57
CA VAL A 610 0.58 -21.17 32.92
C VAL A 610 2.02 -21.33 33.37
N ASP A 611 2.75 -20.22 33.53
CA ASP A 611 4.00 -20.25 34.25
C ASP A 611 3.64 -20.92 35.58
N GLU A 612 4.01 -22.18 35.73
CA GLU A 612 4.08 -22.79 37.04
C GLU A 612 5.02 -21.87 37.82
N VAL A 613 4.44 -21.07 38.70
CA VAL A 613 5.18 -20.40 39.75
C VAL A 613 5.97 -21.55 40.40
N PRO A 614 7.31 -21.51 40.41
CA PRO A 614 8.07 -22.52 41.11
C PRO A 614 7.50 -22.54 42.52
N ALA A 615 6.95 -23.67 42.92
CA ALA A 615 6.55 -23.89 44.31
C ALA A 615 7.77 -23.50 45.13
N ALA A 616 7.62 -22.41 45.91
CA ALA A 616 8.61 -22.01 46.87
C ALA A 616 8.92 -23.24 47.68
N ALA A 617 10.19 -23.64 47.70
CA ALA A 617 10.70 -24.70 48.52
C ALA A 617 10.10 -24.56 49.94
N ALA A 618 9.26 -25.52 50.31
CA ALA A 618 8.89 -25.69 51.69
C ALA A 618 10.18 -25.95 52.44
N ALA A 619 10.61 -24.96 53.19
CA ALA A 619 11.65 -25.15 54.17
C ALA A 619 11.12 -26.13 55.22
N ASP A 620 11.76 -27.29 55.27
CA ASP A 620 11.69 -28.18 56.41
C ASP A 620 12.14 -27.38 57.63
N ASP A 621 11.21 -27.08 58.51
CA ASP A 621 11.50 -26.60 59.87
C ASP A 621 10.94 -27.68 60.83
N ASP A 622 11.78 -28.68 61.11
CA ASP A 622 11.65 -29.60 62.21
C ASP A 622 11.87 -28.82 63.51
N GLY A 623 10.81 -28.46 64.21
CA GLY A 623 10.84 -27.81 65.52
C GLY A 623 9.76 -28.37 66.41
N ASP A 624 10.10 -29.49 67.09
CA ASP A 624 9.42 -29.98 68.27
C ASP A 624 9.18 -28.84 69.32
N GLU A 625 7.92 -28.62 69.67
CA GLU A 625 7.58 -28.26 71.03
C GLU A 625 6.11 -28.57 71.38
N PRO A 626 5.84 -28.99 72.63
CA PRO A 626 4.60 -29.67 72.98
C PRO A 626 3.46 -28.74 73.44
N ALA A 627 2.25 -29.23 73.33
CA ALA A 627 1.03 -28.59 73.75
C ALA A 627 0.93 -28.30 75.28
N PRO A 628 0.24 -27.25 75.69
CA PRO A 628 -0.47 -27.27 76.96
C PRO A 628 -1.98 -27.44 76.77
N ARG A 629 -2.50 -28.32 77.61
CA ARG A 629 -3.92 -28.56 77.89
C ARG A 629 -4.52 -27.42 78.74
N VAL A 630 -5.89 -27.42 78.73
CA VAL A 630 -6.81 -26.84 79.76
C VAL A 630 -7.28 -25.44 79.38
N THR A 631 -8.55 -25.13 79.40
CA THR A 631 -9.86 -25.65 79.86
C THR A 631 -10.95 -25.16 78.91
#